data_084265f37cf51654b72d5b8c38c526f6
#
_entry.id   084265f37cf51654b72d5b8c38c526f6
#
_cell.length_a   1.000
_cell.length_b   1.000
_cell.length_c   1.000
_cell.angle_alpha   90.00
_cell.angle_beta   90.00
_cell.angle_gamma   90.00
#
_symmetry.space_group_name_H-M   'P 1'
#
loop_
_entity.id
_entity.type
_entity.pdbx_description
1 polymer ?
#
loop_
_entity_poly.entity_id
_entity_poly.type
_entity_poly.pdbx_seq_one_letter_code
_entity_poly.pdbx_strand_id
1 'polypeptide(L)'
;MKICIIYHSETGNTRHVAQHIASAFDAQLVEVTDTVSYNRLTRFLVLCKMANREEKTVIEPASVDISGFDLVVFGSPVWAFKPTPVIHAAINGLKGCMSKPAVAFSTHGGRPGKTDETFKKWIEERGMVLVAITNIHQKDIENQKKTKEVVALVQASVKV
;
A
#
# COMPACT_ATOMS: atom_id res chain seq x y z
N MET A 1 -4.36 15.55 -13.30
CA MET A 1 -4.10 14.11 -13.14
C MET A 1 -4.74 13.65 -11.85
N LYS A 2 -5.48 12.55 -11.89
CA LYS A 2 -6.20 12.01 -10.73
C LYS A 2 -5.42 10.84 -10.14
N ILE A 3 -5.07 10.95 -8.87
CA ILE A 3 -4.34 9.90 -8.13
C ILE A 3 -5.27 9.30 -7.07
N CYS A 4 -5.27 7.97 -6.96
CA CYS A 4 -5.91 7.24 -5.87
C CYS A 4 -4.82 6.61 -5.00
N ILE A 5 -4.89 6.82 -3.69
CA ILE A 5 -3.97 6.22 -2.71
C ILE A 5 -4.76 5.22 -1.88
N ILE A 6 -4.44 3.95 -2.04
CA ILE A 6 -5.08 2.83 -1.32
C ILE A 6 -4.08 2.30 -0.31
N TYR A 7 -4.42 2.34 0.97
CA TYR A 7 -3.47 1.96 2.01
C TYR A 7 -4.13 1.26 3.19
N HIS A 8 -3.33 0.45 3.88
CA HIS A 8 -3.64 -0.08 5.19
C HIS A 8 -2.67 0.50 6.22
N SER A 9 -3.17 0.82 7.41
CA SER A 9 -2.34 1.34 8.50
C SER A 9 -2.81 0.79 9.85
N GLU A 10 -1.91 0.14 10.58
CA GLU A 10 -2.20 -0.41 11.91
C GLU A 10 -1.82 0.59 13.03
N THR A 11 -0.66 1.20 12.93
CA THR A 11 -0.09 2.09 13.96
C THR A 11 -0.11 3.56 13.59
N GLY A 12 -0.62 3.90 12.41
CA GLY A 12 -0.65 5.27 11.89
C GLY A 12 0.52 5.65 10.97
N ASN A 13 1.60 4.88 10.94
CA ASN A 13 2.79 5.20 10.14
C ASN A 13 2.49 5.27 8.64
N THR A 14 1.84 4.23 8.08
CA THR A 14 1.46 4.20 6.66
C THR A 14 0.45 5.30 6.33
N ARG A 15 -0.51 5.57 7.24
CA ARG A 15 -1.48 6.66 7.10
C ARG A 15 -0.78 8.01 7.00
N HIS A 16 0.22 8.27 7.85
CA HIS A 16 0.97 9.53 7.83
C HIS A 16 1.63 9.76 6.46
N VAL A 17 2.29 8.75 5.92
CA VAL A 17 2.91 8.84 4.57
C VAL A 17 1.86 9.04 3.49
N ALA A 18 0.75 8.28 3.52
CA ALA A 18 -0.34 8.40 2.56
C ALA A 18 -0.96 9.81 2.55
N GLN A 19 -1.19 10.39 3.72
CA GLN A 19 -1.71 11.75 3.87
C GLN A 19 -0.74 12.81 3.31
N HIS A 20 0.55 12.61 3.50
CA HIS A 20 1.58 13.51 2.93
C HIS A 20 1.58 13.49 1.41
N ILE A 21 1.49 12.30 0.81
CA ILE A 21 1.38 12.16 -0.65
C ILE A 21 0.07 12.81 -1.12
N ALA A 22 -1.05 12.51 -0.45
CA ALA A 22 -2.35 13.07 -0.82
C ALA A 22 -2.36 14.60 -0.83
N SER A 23 -1.77 15.22 0.20
CA SER A 23 -1.70 16.68 0.30
C SER A 23 -0.86 17.31 -0.81
N ALA A 24 0.15 16.60 -1.33
CA ALA A 24 1.00 17.11 -2.40
C ALA A 24 0.33 17.07 -3.79
N PHE A 25 -0.65 16.19 -3.99
CA PHE A 25 -1.26 15.94 -5.31
C PHE A 25 -2.78 16.13 -5.34
N ASP A 26 -3.40 16.56 -4.24
CA ASP A 26 -4.87 16.56 -4.07
C ASP A 26 -5.47 15.17 -4.41
N ALA A 27 -4.81 14.11 -3.93
CA ALA A 27 -5.15 12.74 -4.27
C ALA A 27 -6.27 12.19 -3.39
N GLN A 28 -7.09 11.29 -3.95
CA GLN A 28 -8.11 10.58 -3.19
C GLN A 28 -7.46 9.53 -2.29
N LEU A 29 -7.79 9.57 -0.99
CA LEU A 29 -7.37 8.59 0.01
C LEU A 29 -8.44 7.52 0.21
N VAL A 30 -8.03 6.25 0.18
CA VAL A 30 -8.86 5.10 0.53
C VAL A 30 -8.10 4.27 1.55
N GLU A 31 -8.50 4.37 2.80
CA GLU A 31 -7.99 3.48 3.85
C GLU A 31 -8.75 2.17 3.82
N VAL A 32 -8.02 1.06 3.78
CA VAL A 32 -8.59 -0.29 3.78
C VAL A 32 -8.36 -0.92 5.14
N THR A 33 -9.41 -1.45 5.72
CA THR A 33 -9.38 -2.08 7.04
C THR A 33 -9.85 -3.52 6.97
N ASP A 34 -9.35 -4.33 7.88
CA ASP A 34 -9.80 -5.70 8.11
C ASP A 34 -11.11 -5.68 8.90
N THR A 35 -12.12 -6.38 8.41
CA THR A 35 -13.42 -6.52 9.10
C THR A 35 -13.49 -7.76 9.99
N VAL A 36 -12.49 -8.64 9.94
CA VAL A 36 -12.45 -9.85 10.76
C VAL A 36 -12.07 -9.49 12.19
N SER A 37 -12.90 -9.91 13.14
CA SER A 37 -12.64 -9.72 14.57
C SER A 37 -11.62 -10.75 15.06
N TYR A 38 -10.41 -10.32 15.29
CA TYR A 38 -9.37 -11.13 15.93
C TYR A 38 -9.23 -10.75 17.40
N ASN A 39 -8.88 -11.72 18.25
CA ASN A 39 -8.46 -11.42 19.61
C ASN A 39 -7.22 -10.50 19.57
N ARG A 40 -7.24 -9.41 20.33
CA ARG A 40 -6.19 -8.39 20.33
C ARG A 40 -4.77 -8.95 20.54
N LEU A 41 -4.64 -9.98 21.38
CA LEU A 41 -3.35 -10.63 21.69
C LEU A 41 -2.86 -11.53 20.56
N THR A 42 -3.75 -12.18 19.82
CA THR A 42 -3.41 -13.12 18.75
C THR A 42 -3.44 -12.50 17.36
N ARG A 43 -4.08 -11.32 17.22
CA ARG A 43 -4.24 -10.61 15.94
C ARG A 43 -2.93 -10.51 15.16
N PHE A 44 -1.88 -10.02 15.81
CA PHE A 44 -0.59 -9.83 15.15
C PHE A 44 -0.01 -11.16 14.66
N LEU A 45 -0.05 -12.21 15.45
CA LEU A 45 0.46 -13.54 15.08
C LEU A 45 -0.32 -14.16 13.91
N VAL A 46 -1.66 -14.05 13.95
CA VAL A 46 -2.52 -14.57 12.89
C VAL A 46 -2.25 -13.83 11.57
N LEU A 47 -2.24 -12.51 11.61
CA LEU A 47 -2.03 -11.68 10.43
C LEU A 47 -0.61 -11.78 9.87
N CYS A 48 0.41 -11.95 10.71
CA CYS A 48 1.77 -12.26 10.25
C CYS A 48 1.85 -13.63 9.55
N LYS A 49 1.15 -14.64 10.08
CA LYS A 49 1.08 -15.97 9.45
C LYS A 49 0.38 -15.90 8.09
N MET A 50 -0.73 -15.17 8.02
CA MET A 50 -1.45 -14.93 6.76
C MET A 50 -0.59 -14.16 5.75
N ALA A 51 0.12 -13.11 6.18
CA ALA A 51 1.05 -12.36 5.32
C ALA A 51 2.15 -13.26 4.76
N ASN A 52 2.76 -14.11 5.59
CA ASN A 52 3.79 -15.04 5.15
C ASN A 52 3.28 -16.05 4.09
N ARG A 53 2.01 -16.47 4.20
CA ARG A 53 1.35 -17.37 3.26
C ARG A 53 0.68 -16.67 2.08
N GLU A 54 0.76 -15.34 2.02
CA GLU A 54 0.06 -14.52 1.03
C GLU A 54 -1.46 -14.76 1.01
N GLU A 55 -2.04 -15.07 2.16
CA GLU A 55 -3.48 -15.23 2.35
C GLU A 55 -4.17 -13.85 2.31
N LYS A 56 -5.46 -13.84 1.96
CA LYS A 56 -6.29 -12.65 1.93
C LYS A 56 -7.22 -12.64 3.14
N THR A 57 -7.65 -11.46 3.55
CA THR A 57 -8.67 -11.26 4.58
C THR A 57 -9.91 -10.57 4.01
N VAL A 58 -10.96 -10.48 4.80
CA VAL A 58 -12.17 -9.72 4.44
C VAL A 58 -11.96 -8.25 4.82
N ILE A 59 -12.19 -7.36 3.89
CA ILE A 59 -11.84 -5.95 4.02
C ILE A 59 -13.01 -5.01 3.75
N GLU A 60 -12.90 -3.80 4.28
CA GLU A 60 -13.77 -2.66 3.99
C GLU A 60 -12.91 -1.46 3.54
N PRO A 61 -13.17 -0.81 2.38
CA PRO A 61 -14.14 -1.24 1.36
C PRO A 61 -13.72 -2.54 0.65
N ALA A 62 -14.67 -3.40 0.33
CA ALA A 62 -14.41 -4.69 -0.31
C ALA A 62 -13.90 -4.56 -1.75
N SER A 63 -14.17 -3.44 -2.39
CA SER A 63 -13.78 -3.15 -3.78
C SER A 63 -13.61 -1.65 -3.99
N VAL A 64 -12.62 -1.27 -4.81
CA VAL A 64 -12.38 0.11 -5.23
C VAL A 64 -12.32 0.15 -6.75
N ASP A 65 -13.10 1.04 -7.36
CA ASP A 65 -13.02 1.28 -8.81
C ASP A 65 -11.99 2.37 -9.09
N ILE A 66 -10.91 1.99 -9.77
CA ILE A 66 -9.80 2.87 -10.12
C ILE A 66 -9.81 3.30 -11.59
N SER A 67 -10.88 3.01 -12.34
CA SER A 67 -10.97 3.34 -13.78
C SER A 67 -10.80 4.84 -14.06
N GLY A 68 -11.31 5.69 -13.18
CA GLY A 68 -11.25 7.15 -13.30
C GLY A 68 -9.95 7.81 -12.85
N PHE A 69 -8.93 7.04 -12.45
CA PHE A 69 -7.64 7.55 -11.98
C PHE A 69 -6.53 7.29 -13.00
N ASP A 70 -5.56 8.19 -13.03
CA ASP A 70 -4.40 8.10 -13.92
C ASP A 70 -3.26 7.29 -13.28
N LEU A 71 -3.16 7.33 -11.95
CA LEU A 71 -2.14 6.62 -11.15
C LEU A 71 -2.76 6.09 -9.87
N VAL A 72 -2.32 4.91 -9.46
CA VAL A 72 -2.68 4.33 -8.15
C VAL A 72 -1.44 4.19 -7.29
N VAL A 73 -1.54 4.57 -6.02
CA VAL A 73 -0.48 4.41 -5.02
C VAL A 73 -0.94 3.41 -3.96
N PHE A 74 -0.15 2.38 -3.71
CA PHE A 74 -0.42 1.41 -2.65
C PHE A 74 0.49 1.63 -1.45
N GLY A 75 -0.09 1.64 -0.25
CA GLY A 75 0.63 1.77 1.00
C GLY A 75 0.37 0.61 1.96
N SER A 76 1.42 -0.01 2.51
CA SER A 76 1.28 -1.13 3.44
C SER A 76 2.35 -1.10 4.54
N PRO A 77 2.02 -1.42 5.79
CA PRO A 77 3.04 -1.84 6.73
C PRO A 77 3.61 -3.20 6.32
N VAL A 78 4.85 -3.47 6.73
CA VAL A 78 5.50 -4.77 6.51
C VAL A 78 5.23 -5.70 7.69
N TRP A 79 4.62 -6.85 7.42
CA TRP A 79 4.42 -7.92 8.38
C TRP A 79 5.04 -9.23 7.86
N ALA A 80 5.80 -9.89 8.70
CA ALA A 80 6.51 -11.11 8.31
C ALA A 80 7.27 -10.97 6.97
N PHE A 81 7.94 -9.82 6.78
CA PHE A 81 8.75 -9.49 5.60
C PHE A 81 7.96 -9.36 4.28
N LYS A 82 6.65 -9.15 4.33
CA LYS A 82 5.76 -8.95 3.18
C LYS A 82 4.73 -7.85 3.45
N PRO A 83 4.03 -7.33 2.42
CA PRO A 83 2.87 -6.47 2.63
C PRO A 83 1.75 -7.23 3.32
N THR A 84 0.82 -6.50 3.95
CA THR A 84 -0.25 -7.10 4.75
C THR A 84 -1.30 -7.84 3.91
N PRO A 85 -2.00 -8.84 4.49
CA PRO A 85 -3.15 -9.51 3.87
C PRO A 85 -4.26 -8.54 3.48
N VAL A 86 -4.40 -7.44 4.20
CA VAL A 86 -5.37 -6.38 3.93
C VAL A 86 -5.11 -5.71 2.59
N ILE A 87 -3.86 -5.31 2.33
CA ILE A 87 -3.48 -4.72 1.04
C ILE A 87 -3.54 -5.75 -0.09
N HIS A 88 -3.23 -7.01 0.18
CA HIS A 88 -3.41 -8.08 -0.81
C HIS A 88 -4.88 -8.22 -1.23
N ALA A 89 -5.79 -8.24 -0.27
CA ALA A 89 -7.22 -8.28 -0.54
C ALA A 89 -7.68 -7.03 -1.31
N ALA A 90 -7.19 -5.84 -0.95
CA ALA A 90 -7.50 -4.58 -1.63
C ALA A 90 -7.09 -4.62 -3.11
N ILE A 91 -5.84 -5.01 -3.41
CA ILE A 91 -5.35 -5.13 -4.79
C ILE A 91 -6.22 -6.10 -5.60
N ASN A 92 -6.62 -7.23 -5.00
CA ASN A 92 -7.49 -8.20 -5.67
C ASN A 92 -8.92 -7.71 -5.89
N GLY A 93 -9.43 -6.85 -5.02
CA GLY A 93 -10.79 -6.27 -5.12
C GLY A 93 -10.92 -5.08 -6.08
N LEU A 94 -9.83 -4.67 -6.74
CA LEU A 94 -9.85 -3.52 -7.64
C LEU A 94 -10.61 -3.78 -8.95
N LYS A 95 -11.22 -2.71 -9.47
CA LYS A 95 -11.80 -2.64 -10.82
C LYS A 95 -11.07 -1.58 -11.64
N GLY A 96 -10.98 -1.79 -12.97
CA GLY A 96 -10.34 -0.82 -13.88
C GLY A 96 -8.81 -0.87 -13.85
N CYS A 97 -8.21 -2.06 -13.67
CA CYS A 97 -6.77 -2.24 -13.43
C CYS A 97 -5.89 -2.23 -14.69
N MET A 98 -6.42 -2.67 -15.84
CA MET A 98 -5.61 -2.95 -17.04
C MET A 98 -4.72 -1.78 -17.47
N SER A 99 -3.42 -2.07 -17.57
CA SER A 99 -2.37 -1.12 -17.96
C SER A 99 -2.27 0.11 -17.06
N LYS A 100 -2.90 0.10 -15.87
CA LYS A 100 -2.87 1.21 -14.93
C LYS A 100 -1.48 1.30 -14.29
N PRO A 101 -0.80 2.47 -14.35
CA PRO A 101 0.44 2.65 -13.62
C PRO A 101 0.20 2.64 -12.12
N ALA A 102 1.10 2.00 -11.39
CA ALA A 102 1.04 1.87 -9.95
C ALA A 102 2.39 2.19 -9.30
N VAL A 103 2.33 2.85 -8.16
CA VAL A 103 3.46 3.05 -7.24
C VAL A 103 3.14 2.31 -5.95
N ALA A 104 4.16 1.73 -5.30
CA ALA A 104 3.99 1.13 -4.00
C ALA A 104 4.95 1.75 -2.98
N PHE A 105 4.50 1.86 -1.73
CA PHE A 105 5.38 2.14 -0.61
C PHE A 105 5.08 1.24 0.58
N SER A 106 6.11 0.96 1.35
CA SER A 106 5.93 0.25 2.61
C SER A 106 6.51 1.02 3.79
N THR A 107 5.98 0.73 4.99
CA THR A 107 6.53 1.22 6.25
C THR A 107 6.94 0.02 7.11
N HIS A 108 8.12 0.09 7.74
CA HIS A 108 8.64 -1.04 8.52
C HIS A 108 9.45 -0.58 9.72
N GLY A 109 9.46 -1.41 10.77
CA GLY A 109 10.31 -1.20 11.96
C GLY A 109 11.62 -1.96 11.96
N GLY A 110 11.83 -2.85 11.00
CA GLY A 110 13.02 -3.68 10.84
C GLY A 110 13.52 -3.68 9.41
N ARG A 111 13.24 -4.77 8.68
CA ARG A 111 13.63 -4.94 7.27
C ARG A 111 12.40 -5.15 6.38
N PRO A 112 12.39 -4.61 5.15
CA PRO A 112 11.27 -4.81 4.22
C PRO A 112 11.16 -6.25 3.68
N GLY A 113 12.26 -7.02 3.70
CA GLY A 113 12.28 -8.41 3.25
C GLY A 113 11.88 -8.56 1.79
N LYS A 114 10.87 -9.38 1.52
CA LYS A 114 10.34 -9.66 0.17
C LYS A 114 9.19 -8.75 -0.24
N THR A 115 9.04 -7.61 0.41
CA THR A 115 7.91 -6.70 0.18
C THR A 115 7.85 -6.20 -1.26
N ASP A 116 9.01 -5.85 -1.87
CA ASP A 116 9.08 -5.32 -3.23
C ASP A 116 8.66 -6.37 -4.25
N GLU A 117 9.21 -7.58 -4.15
CA GLU A 117 8.87 -8.70 -5.03
C GLU A 117 7.39 -9.06 -4.91
N THR A 118 6.86 -9.03 -3.69
CA THR A 118 5.48 -9.37 -3.41
C THR A 118 4.52 -8.32 -3.97
N PHE A 119 4.79 -7.03 -3.78
CA PHE A 119 4.00 -5.96 -4.39
C PHE A 119 4.02 -6.05 -5.91
N LYS A 120 5.21 -6.22 -6.50
CA LYS A 120 5.35 -6.38 -7.95
C LYS A 120 4.48 -7.49 -8.48
N LYS A 121 4.58 -8.68 -7.90
CA LYS A 121 3.77 -9.86 -8.25
C LYS A 121 2.28 -9.53 -8.21
N TRP A 122 1.75 -9.03 -7.08
CA TRP A 122 0.33 -8.81 -6.91
C TRP A 122 -0.23 -7.72 -7.84
N ILE A 123 0.55 -6.66 -8.08
CA ILE A 123 0.17 -5.55 -8.96
C ILE A 123 0.14 -6.03 -10.43
N GLU A 124 1.17 -6.75 -10.87
CA GLU A 124 1.29 -7.27 -12.23
C GLU A 124 0.25 -8.37 -12.53
N GLU A 125 -0.10 -9.24 -11.56
CA GLU A 125 -1.17 -10.23 -11.67
C GLU A 125 -2.54 -9.59 -11.95
N ARG A 126 -2.74 -8.32 -11.58
CA ARG A 126 -3.95 -7.54 -11.88
C ARG A 126 -3.87 -6.77 -13.22
N GLY A 127 -2.83 -6.96 -14.00
CA GLY A 127 -2.61 -6.28 -15.28
C GLY A 127 -2.17 -4.82 -15.13
N MET A 128 -1.78 -4.39 -13.94
CA MET A 128 -1.20 -3.06 -13.69
C MET A 128 0.31 -3.07 -13.95
N VAL A 129 0.89 -1.88 -14.08
CA VAL A 129 2.34 -1.69 -14.28
C VAL A 129 2.93 -1.05 -13.03
N LEU A 130 3.76 -1.78 -12.29
CA LEU A 130 4.50 -1.20 -11.17
C LEU A 130 5.63 -0.32 -11.72
N VAL A 131 5.49 1.00 -11.58
CA VAL A 131 6.46 1.99 -12.09
C VAL A 131 7.50 2.41 -11.07
N ALA A 132 7.18 2.32 -9.78
CA ALA A 132 8.12 2.61 -8.71
C ALA A 132 7.71 1.96 -7.38
N ILE A 133 8.70 1.70 -6.53
CA ILE A 133 8.49 1.19 -5.17
C ILE A 133 9.52 1.79 -4.21
N THR A 134 9.12 2.00 -2.96
CA THR A 134 10.02 2.47 -1.90
C THR A 134 9.65 1.90 -0.54
N ASN A 135 10.65 1.75 0.34
CA ASN A 135 10.48 1.27 1.70
C ASN A 135 10.96 2.33 2.69
N ILE A 136 10.14 2.62 3.69
CA ILE A 136 10.39 3.68 4.66
C ILE A 136 10.51 3.05 6.05
N HIS A 137 11.66 3.23 6.67
CA HIS A 137 11.82 2.81 8.05
C HIS A 137 11.02 3.75 8.97
N GLN A 138 10.34 3.21 9.99
CA GLN A 138 9.47 4.00 10.88
C GLN A 138 10.18 5.18 11.55
N LYS A 139 11.49 5.08 11.82
CA LYS A 139 12.30 6.19 12.35
C LYS A 139 12.47 7.37 11.39
N ASP A 140 12.26 7.13 10.10
CA ASP A 140 12.42 8.13 9.05
C ASP A 140 11.08 8.74 8.61
N ILE A 141 9.95 8.29 9.17
CA ILE A 141 8.62 8.76 8.76
C ILE A 141 8.42 10.22 9.14
N GLU A 142 8.86 10.63 10.35
CA GLU A 142 8.80 12.01 10.79
C GLU A 142 9.85 12.90 10.11
N ASN A 143 10.82 12.30 9.42
CA ASN A 143 11.84 13.01 8.69
C ASN A 143 11.27 13.53 7.37
N GLN A 144 11.05 14.85 7.28
CA GLN A 144 10.51 15.49 6.08
C GLN A 144 11.28 15.18 4.80
N LYS A 145 12.58 14.84 4.90
CA LYS A 145 13.38 14.47 3.73
C LYS A 145 12.87 13.18 3.10
N LYS A 146 12.63 12.13 3.89
CA LYS A 146 12.11 10.84 3.38
C LYS A 146 10.70 10.97 2.81
N THR A 147 9.84 11.72 3.45
CA THR A 147 8.49 11.98 2.94
C THR A 147 8.52 12.74 1.60
N LYS A 148 9.43 13.72 1.46
CA LYS A 148 9.66 14.43 0.18
C LYS A 148 10.20 13.52 -0.91
N GLU A 149 11.08 12.56 -0.57
CA GLU A 149 11.58 11.55 -1.53
C GLU A 149 10.44 10.71 -2.11
N VAL A 150 9.48 10.28 -1.26
CA VAL A 150 8.30 9.54 -1.72
C VAL A 150 7.41 10.38 -2.62
N VAL A 151 7.16 11.63 -2.26
CA VAL A 151 6.42 12.57 -3.10
C VAL A 151 7.10 12.77 -4.45
N ALA A 152 8.43 12.94 -4.47
CA ALA A 152 9.20 13.09 -5.70
C ALA A 152 9.14 11.82 -6.57
N LEU A 153 9.15 10.62 -5.95
CA LEU A 153 9.00 9.35 -6.64
C LEU A 153 7.64 9.26 -7.33
N VAL A 154 6.57 9.60 -6.63
CA VAL A 154 5.21 9.63 -7.18
C VAL A 154 5.14 10.65 -8.33
N GLN A 155 5.73 11.82 -8.17
CA GLN A 155 5.75 12.88 -9.20
C GLN A 155 6.53 12.46 -10.46
N ALA A 156 7.63 11.72 -10.31
CA ALA A 156 8.38 11.19 -11.44
C ALA A 156 7.58 10.13 -12.21
N SER A 157 6.79 9.31 -11.48
CA SER A 157 5.93 8.26 -12.04
C SER A 157 4.72 8.78 -12.82
N VAL A 158 4.40 10.06 -12.65
CA VAL A 158 3.33 10.78 -13.37
C VAL A 158 3.71 11.14 -14.80
N LYS A 159 4.99 11.21 -15.09
CA LYS A 159 5.52 11.68 -16.40
C LYS A 159 5.76 10.53 -17.39
N VAL A 160 5.46 9.31 -16.98
CA VAL A 160 5.56 8.10 -17.80
C VAL A 160 4.19 7.73 -18.37
#